data_31bd1ef53fd9469ba1143cedd13ee209
#
_entry.id   31bd1ef53fd9469ba1143cedd13ee209
#
_cell.length_a   1.000
_cell.length_b   1.000
_cell.length_c   1.000
_cell.angle_alpha   90.00
_cell.angle_beta   90.00
_cell.angle_gamma   90.00
#
_symmetry.space_group_name_H-M   'P 1'
#
loop_
_entity.id
_entity.type
_entity.pdbx_description
1 polymer ?
#
loop_
_entity_poly.entity_id
_entity_poly.type
_entity_poly.pdbx_seq_one_letter_code
_entity_poly.pdbx_strand_id
1 'polypeptide(L)'
;MSKIGYIRVSTEHQETARQQEIMCDYQVDRIFSEKISGANKDRPQLRAMLDYVREGDTLYIESISRLGRSTKDLLNIIDTLTQKGVKLISHKEKIDTDTPAGKFMLTVFAALSQLEREQLKQRQREDIEIAKAQGKYTG
;
A
#
# COMPACT_ATOMS: atom_id res chain seq x y z
N MET A 1 -0.71 23.83 -3.70
CA MET A 1 -0.72 22.79 -2.66
C MET A 1 -2.08 22.15 -2.56
N SER A 2 -2.23 21.02 -3.17
CA SER A 2 -3.51 20.30 -3.16
C SER A 2 -3.44 19.09 -2.23
N LYS A 3 -4.58 18.74 -1.66
CA LYS A 3 -4.75 17.52 -0.87
C LYS A 3 -5.41 16.47 -1.74
N ILE A 4 -4.73 15.36 -1.93
CA ILE A 4 -5.18 14.30 -2.84
C ILE A 4 -5.35 13.02 -2.04
N GLY A 5 -6.43 12.29 -2.32
CA GLY A 5 -6.70 11.02 -1.70
C GLY A 5 -6.62 9.87 -2.69
N TYR A 6 -6.09 8.75 -2.25
CA TYR A 6 -6.12 7.51 -3.01
C TYR A 6 -6.84 6.44 -2.21
N ILE A 7 -7.87 5.86 -2.81
CA ILE A 7 -8.70 4.82 -2.20
C ILE A 7 -8.60 3.56 -3.05
N ARG A 8 -8.35 2.43 -2.40
CA ARG A 8 -8.34 1.13 -3.07
C ARG A 8 -9.23 0.16 -2.30
N VAL A 9 -10.21 -0.41 -3.00
CA VAL A 9 -11.15 -1.36 -2.43
C VAL A 9 -11.23 -2.61 -3.32
N SER A 10 -11.58 -3.74 -2.74
CA SER A 10 -11.80 -4.97 -3.51
C SER A 10 -13.22 -5.00 -4.08
N THR A 11 -14.20 -5.41 -3.29
CA THR A 11 -15.60 -5.52 -3.74
C THR A 11 -16.62 -5.01 -2.73
N GLU A 12 -16.19 -4.58 -1.54
CA GLU A 12 -17.09 -4.26 -0.44
C GLU A 12 -17.38 -2.76 -0.35
N HIS A 13 -18.66 -2.42 -0.31
CA HIS A 13 -19.13 -1.03 -0.18
C HIS A 13 -18.74 -0.39 1.15
N GLN A 14 -18.65 -1.18 2.22
CA GLN A 14 -18.33 -0.66 3.55
C GLN A 14 -16.91 -0.11 3.63
N GLU A 15 -15.95 -0.74 2.96
CA GLU A 15 -14.57 -0.26 2.91
C GLU A 15 -14.49 1.09 2.20
N THR A 16 -15.23 1.26 1.12
CA THR A 16 -15.27 2.51 0.37
C THR A 16 -15.80 3.65 1.24
N ALA A 17 -16.91 3.41 1.96
CA ALA A 17 -17.53 4.44 2.80
C ALA A 17 -16.57 4.90 3.90
N ARG A 18 -15.87 3.98 4.55
CA ARG A 18 -14.91 4.31 5.61
C ARG A 18 -13.73 5.12 5.06
N GLN A 19 -13.18 4.72 3.94
CA GLN A 19 -12.07 5.44 3.32
C GLN A 19 -12.50 6.84 2.86
N GLN A 20 -13.70 6.98 2.31
CA GLN A 20 -14.24 8.28 1.92
C GLN A 20 -14.45 9.18 3.11
N GLU A 21 -14.93 8.66 4.23
CA GLU A 21 -15.08 9.41 5.47
C GLU A 21 -13.73 9.96 5.95
N ILE A 22 -12.70 9.14 5.94
CA ILE A 22 -11.33 9.56 6.30
C ILE A 22 -10.86 10.69 5.38
N MET A 23 -11.08 10.56 4.08
CA MET A 23 -10.69 11.60 3.11
C MET A 23 -11.46 12.89 3.34
N CYS A 24 -12.72 12.79 3.71
CA CYS A 24 -13.55 13.95 4.04
C CYS A 24 -13.03 14.67 5.29
N ASP A 25 -12.62 13.92 6.30
CA ASP A 25 -12.04 14.48 7.54
C ASP A 25 -10.74 15.25 7.25
N TYR A 26 -9.93 14.79 6.31
CA TYR A 26 -8.73 15.49 5.89
C TYR A 26 -9.00 16.64 4.91
N GLN A 27 -10.24 16.81 4.48
CA GLN A 27 -10.63 17.85 3.50
C GLN A 27 -9.86 17.72 2.19
N VAL A 28 -9.80 16.51 1.66
CA VAL A 28 -9.12 16.20 0.42
C VAL A 28 -9.81 16.87 -0.77
N ASP A 29 -9.04 17.50 -1.66
CA ASP A 29 -9.56 18.22 -2.81
C ASP A 29 -9.99 17.29 -3.95
N ARG A 30 -9.27 16.18 -4.13
CA ARG A 30 -9.54 15.23 -5.20
C ARG A 30 -9.24 13.81 -4.72
N ILE A 31 -10.12 12.87 -5.10
CA ILE A 31 -9.99 11.45 -4.74
C ILE A 31 -9.82 10.62 -5.99
N PHE A 32 -8.81 9.77 -6.01
CA PHE A 32 -8.63 8.71 -7.00
C PHE A 32 -9.06 7.40 -6.35
N SER A 33 -10.14 6.83 -6.83
CA SER A 33 -10.72 5.61 -6.25
C SER A 33 -10.54 4.45 -7.21
N GLU A 34 -9.97 3.35 -6.71
CA GLU A 34 -9.67 2.18 -7.50
C GLU A 34 -10.37 0.96 -6.92
N LYS A 35 -11.00 0.21 -7.82
CA LYS A 35 -11.63 -1.05 -7.46
C LYS A 35 -10.85 -2.18 -8.12
N ILE A 36 -10.26 -3.06 -7.29
CA ILE A 36 -9.47 -4.18 -7.78
C ILE A 36 -10.25 -5.47 -7.58
N SER A 37 -10.49 -6.19 -8.67
CA SER A 37 -10.97 -7.56 -8.63
C SER A 37 -9.78 -8.51 -8.66
N GLY A 38 -9.94 -9.73 -8.16
CA GLY A 38 -8.87 -10.71 -8.10
C GLY A 38 -8.21 -11.05 -9.44
N ALA A 39 -8.91 -10.82 -10.55
CA ALA A 39 -8.41 -11.10 -11.89
C ALA A 39 -7.69 -9.90 -12.53
N ASN A 40 -7.94 -8.70 -12.05
CA ASN A 40 -7.38 -7.48 -12.65
C ASN A 40 -6.33 -6.88 -11.72
N LYS A 41 -5.07 -6.92 -12.15
CA LYS A 41 -3.93 -6.38 -11.41
C LYS A 41 -3.55 -4.97 -11.81
N ASP A 42 -4.20 -4.43 -12.84
CA ASP A 42 -3.92 -3.08 -13.30
C ASP A 42 -4.51 -2.06 -12.33
N ARG A 43 -3.79 -0.98 -12.14
CA ARG A 43 -4.19 0.11 -11.25
C ARG A 43 -4.16 1.44 -12.00
N PRO A 44 -5.11 1.66 -12.92
CA PRO A 44 -5.13 2.89 -13.72
C PRO A 44 -5.31 4.14 -12.89
N GLN A 45 -6.06 4.07 -11.78
CA GLN A 45 -6.24 5.24 -10.92
C GLN A 45 -4.99 5.59 -10.14
N LEU A 46 -4.20 4.61 -9.72
CA LEU A 46 -2.90 4.86 -9.10
C LEU A 46 -1.97 5.59 -10.07
N ARG A 47 -1.93 5.11 -11.31
CA ARG A 47 -1.12 5.74 -12.35
C ARG A 47 -1.57 7.17 -12.64
N ALA A 48 -2.87 7.38 -12.75
CA ALA A 48 -3.44 8.70 -12.96
C ALA A 48 -3.11 9.64 -11.79
N MET A 49 -3.18 9.13 -10.56
CA MET A 49 -2.84 9.91 -9.37
C MET A 49 -1.36 10.30 -9.38
N LEU A 50 -0.46 9.37 -9.69
CA LEU A 50 0.97 9.64 -9.75
C LEU A 50 1.32 10.67 -10.82
N ASP A 51 0.58 10.68 -11.94
CA ASP A 51 0.75 11.68 -12.99
C ASP A 51 0.17 13.03 -12.61
N TYR A 52 -0.90 13.02 -11.80
CA TYR A 52 -1.62 14.24 -11.41
C TYR A 52 -0.89 15.05 -10.33
N VAL A 53 -0.27 14.39 -9.36
CA VAL A 53 0.35 15.06 -8.20
C VAL A 53 1.56 15.88 -8.61
N ARG A 54 1.77 16.98 -7.91
CA ARG A 54 2.83 17.95 -8.17
C ARG A 54 3.55 18.32 -6.88
N GLU A 55 4.67 18.99 -7.04
CA GLU A 55 5.43 19.50 -5.90
C GLU A 55 4.55 20.33 -4.97
N GLY A 56 4.64 20.04 -3.68
CA GLY A 56 3.85 20.70 -2.65
C GLY A 56 2.51 20.04 -2.34
N ASP A 57 2.09 19.07 -3.14
CA ASP A 57 0.86 18.32 -2.88
C ASP A 57 1.06 17.31 -1.76
N THR A 58 -0.04 16.91 -1.11
CA THR A 58 -0.05 15.89 -0.08
C THR A 58 -0.98 14.76 -0.49
N LEU A 59 -0.49 13.52 -0.46
CA LEU A 59 -1.30 12.34 -0.72
C LEU A 59 -1.73 11.72 0.61
N TYR A 60 -3.04 11.47 0.73
CA TYR A 60 -3.64 10.82 1.90
C TYR A 60 -4.10 9.43 1.53
N ILE A 61 -3.77 8.45 2.37
CA ILE A 61 -4.22 7.07 2.24
C ILE A 61 -4.75 6.57 3.58
N GLU A 62 -5.64 5.59 3.57
CA GLU A 62 -6.13 4.97 4.80
C GLU A 62 -5.02 4.19 5.49
N SER A 63 -4.29 3.39 4.72
CA SER A 63 -3.20 2.58 5.24
C SER A 63 -2.18 2.27 4.14
N ILE A 64 -0.99 1.87 4.54
CA ILE A 64 0.09 1.52 3.61
C ILE A 64 -0.33 0.35 2.72
N SER A 65 -1.11 -0.60 3.25
CA SER A 65 -1.59 -1.76 2.50
C SER A 65 -2.50 -1.39 1.33
N ARG A 66 -3.08 -0.19 1.36
CA ARG A 66 -3.94 0.30 0.29
C ARG A 66 -3.15 0.99 -0.83
N LEU A 67 -1.88 1.25 -0.63
CA LEU A 67 -1.05 1.93 -1.63
C LEU A 67 -0.21 0.94 -2.44
N GLY A 68 0.54 0.08 -1.78
CA GLY A 68 1.43 -0.87 -2.45
C GLY A 68 0.94 -2.30 -2.35
N ARG A 69 1.24 -3.12 -3.36
CA ARG A 69 0.92 -4.56 -3.36
C ARG A 69 2.03 -5.40 -2.76
N SER A 70 3.24 -4.88 -2.78
CA SER A 70 4.43 -5.52 -2.26
C SER A 70 5.36 -4.44 -1.69
N THR A 71 6.37 -4.85 -0.96
CA THR A 71 7.38 -3.94 -0.44
C THR A 71 8.06 -3.16 -1.57
N LYS A 72 8.45 -3.86 -2.62
CA LYS A 72 9.10 -3.24 -3.78
C LYS A 72 8.19 -2.22 -4.46
N ASP A 73 6.92 -2.58 -4.68
CA ASP A 73 5.93 -1.71 -5.27
C ASP A 73 5.73 -0.44 -4.42
N LEU A 74 5.56 -0.63 -3.11
CA LEU A 74 5.39 0.48 -2.17
C LEU A 74 6.59 1.43 -2.19
N LEU A 75 7.80 0.90 -2.12
CA LEU A 75 9.02 1.71 -2.13
C LEU A 75 9.18 2.47 -3.44
N ASN A 76 8.82 1.88 -4.57
CA ASN A 76 8.83 2.55 -5.87
C ASN A 76 7.85 3.71 -5.92
N ILE A 77 6.65 3.53 -5.38
CA ILE A 77 5.62 4.58 -5.32
C ILE A 77 6.12 5.74 -4.44
N ILE A 78 6.66 5.42 -3.28
CA ILE A 78 7.19 6.42 -2.34
C ILE A 78 8.33 7.20 -2.99
N ASP A 79 9.21 6.51 -3.69
CA ASP A 79 10.33 7.13 -4.39
C ASP A 79 9.85 8.12 -5.45
N THR A 80 8.83 7.73 -6.22
CA THR A 80 8.19 8.60 -7.21
C THR A 80 7.62 9.85 -6.55
N LEU A 81 6.90 9.68 -5.44
CA LEU A 81 6.31 10.80 -4.71
C LEU A 81 7.38 11.73 -4.14
N THR A 82 8.45 11.15 -3.59
CA THR A 82 9.56 11.93 -3.04
C THR A 82 10.25 12.75 -4.12
N GLN A 83 10.49 12.16 -5.29
CA GLN A 83 11.12 12.86 -6.41
C GLN A 83 10.24 14.00 -6.93
N LYS A 84 8.93 13.85 -6.85
CA LYS A 84 7.99 14.91 -7.25
C LYS A 84 7.78 15.96 -6.16
N GLY A 85 8.32 15.76 -4.97
CA GLY A 85 8.10 16.67 -3.85
C GLY A 85 6.72 16.55 -3.24
N VAL A 86 6.11 15.36 -3.31
CA VAL A 86 4.79 15.07 -2.77
C VAL A 86 4.92 14.36 -1.42
N LYS A 87 4.22 14.87 -0.44
CA LYS A 87 4.17 14.33 0.91
C LYS A 87 3.13 13.22 1.01
N LEU A 88 3.39 12.18 1.79
CA LEU A 88 2.46 11.08 2.01
C LEU A 88 2.04 11.03 3.48
N ILE A 89 0.74 10.93 3.71
CA ILE A 89 0.17 10.72 5.04
C ILE A 89 -0.67 9.45 5.02
N SER A 90 -0.32 8.50 5.90
CA SER A 90 -1.08 7.29 6.12
C SER A 90 -1.86 7.39 7.42
N HIS A 91 -3.18 7.29 7.34
CA HIS A 91 -4.07 7.51 8.48
C HIS A 91 -3.91 6.43 9.57
N LYS A 92 -3.94 5.18 9.17
CA LYS A 92 -3.93 4.05 10.11
C LYS A 92 -2.64 3.99 10.93
N GLU A 93 -1.50 4.12 10.27
CA GLU A 93 -0.19 4.07 10.91
C GLU A 93 0.26 5.41 11.47
N LYS A 94 -0.47 6.47 11.15
CA LYS A 94 -0.14 7.86 11.55
C LYS A 94 1.26 8.26 11.10
N ILE A 95 1.59 7.89 9.87
CA ILE A 95 2.88 8.17 9.26
C ILE A 95 2.75 9.41 8.37
N ASP A 96 3.75 10.30 8.48
CA ASP A 96 3.89 11.49 7.66
C ASP A 96 5.32 11.51 7.10
N THR A 97 5.45 11.36 5.78
CA THR A 97 6.77 11.29 5.14
C THR A 97 7.49 12.63 5.06
N ASP A 98 6.84 13.73 5.45
CA ASP A 98 7.49 15.03 5.57
C ASP A 98 8.51 15.06 6.71
N THR A 99 8.41 14.13 7.65
CA THR A 99 9.36 14.00 8.75
C THR A 99 10.33 12.85 8.48
N PRO A 100 11.61 12.97 8.89
CA PRO A 100 12.55 11.85 8.77
C PRO A 100 12.09 10.61 9.54
N ALA A 101 11.48 10.81 10.70
CA ALA A 101 10.94 9.70 11.49
C ALA A 101 9.82 8.97 10.77
N GLY A 102 8.90 9.70 10.12
CA GLY A 102 7.82 9.10 9.35
C GLY A 102 8.33 8.31 8.16
N LYS A 103 9.31 8.82 7.46
CA LYS A 103 9.94 8.13 6.33
C LYS A 103 10.64 6.84 6.77
N PHE A 104 11.34 6.90 7.88
CA PHE A 104 11.98 5.72 8.49
C PHE A 104 10.94 4.68 8.89
N MET A 105 9.87 5.08 9.57
CA MET A 105 8.79 4.19 9.98
C MET A 105 8.17 3.47 8.80
N LEU A 106 7.93 4.18 7.71
CA LEU A 106 7.37 3.60 6.49
C LEU A 106 8.29 2.53 5.92
N THR A 107 9.58 2.78 5.89
CA THR A 107 10.58 1.80 5.43
C THR A 107 10.59 0.56 6.32
N VAL A 108 10.49 0.73 7.64
CA VAL A 108 10.44 -0.38 8.60
C VAL A 108 9.18 -1.23 8.37
N PHE A 109 8.01 -0.61 8.20
CA PHE A 109 6.77 -1.36 7.95
C PHE A 109 6.85 -2.15 6.65
N ALA A 110 7.41 -1.56 5.61
CA ALA A 110 7.59 -2.24 4.33
C ALA A 110 8.52 -3.46 4.48
N ALA A 111 9.62 -3.31 5.20
CA ALA A 111 10.57 -4.39 5.45
C ALA A 111 9.96 -5.52 6.29
N LEU A 112 9.18 -5.18 7.31
CA LEU A 112 8.50 -6.18 8.14
C LEU A 112 7.49 -6.99 7.33
N SER A 113 6.73 -6.33 6.46
CA SER A 113 5.77 -7.01 5.59
C SER A 113 6.47 -8.01 4.66
N GLN A 114 7.63 -7.65 4.13
CA GLN A 114 8.42 -8.55 3.30
C GLN A 114 8.94 -9.74 4.10
N LEU A 115 9.45 -9.50 5.30
CA LEU A 115 9.97 -10.54 6.18
C LEU A 115 8.89 -11.56 6.52
N GLU A 116 7.69 -11.10 6.86
CA GLU A 116 6.56 -11.98 7.17
C GLU A 116 6.23 -12.89 5.99
N ARG A 117 6.23 -12.37 4.77
CA ARG A 117 5.96 -13.15 3.57
C ARG A 117 7.05 -14.19 3.32
N GLU A 118 8.31 -13.83 3.52
CA GLU A 118 9.43 -14.75 3.34
C GLU A 118 9.39 -15.87 4.38
N GLN A 119 9.07 -15.55 5.63
CA GLN A 119 8.90 -16.54 6.69
C GLN A 119 7.75 -17.50 6.37
N LEU A 120 6.64 -17.01 5.86
CA LEU A 120 5.51 -17.85 5.47
C LEU A 120 5.90 -18.81 4.36
N LYS A 121 6.60 -18.35 3.36
CA LYS A 121 7.10 -19.19 2.26
C LYS A 121 8.06 -20.25 2.76
N GLN A 122 8.95 -19.90 3.69
CA GLN A 122 9.89 -20.85 4.26
C GLN A 122 9.17 -21.93 5.06
N ARG A 123 8.18 -21.58 5.87
CA ARG A 123 7.36 -22.54 6.60
C ARG A 123 6.66 -23.52 5.65
N GLN A 124 6.12 -23.02 4.55
CA GLN A 124 5.47 -23.89 3.56
C GLN A 124 6.46 -24.89 2.96
N ARG A 125 7.67 -24.47 2.66
CA ARG A 125 8.71 -25.38 2.15
C ARG A 125 9.10 -26.43 3.18
N GLU A 126 9.28 -26.05 4.41
CA GLU A 126 9.60 -26.95 5.52
C GLU A 126 8.50 -27.99 5.70
N ASP A 127 7.25 -27.59 5.66
CA ASP A 127 6.11 -28.49 5.76
C ASP A 127 6.09 -29.52 4.62
N ILE A 128 6.40 -29.09 3.40
CA ILE A 128 6.48 -29.96 2.24
C ILE A 128 7.62 -30.96 2.40
N GLU A 129 8.79 -30.55 2.85
CA GLU A 129 9.94 -31.40 3.05
C GLU A 129 9.68 -32.45 4.15
N ILE A 130 9.04 -32.07 5.23
CA ILE A 130 8.65 -32.99 6.30
C ILE A 130 7.67 -34.02 5.76
N ALA A 131 6.68 -33.60 5.00
CA ALA A 131 5.71 -34.50 4.40
C ALA A 131 6.36 -35.51 3.45
N LYS A 132 7.33 -35.09 2.68
CA LYS A 132 8.10 -35.98 1.79
C LYS A 132 8.94 -36.98 2.59
N ALA A 133 9.61 -36.53 3.64
CA ALA A 133 10.42 -37.39 4.51
C ALA A 133 9.57 -38.44 5.22
N GLN A 134 8.30 -38.13 5.50
CA GLN A 134 7.36 -39.07 6.12
C GLN A 134 6.65 -39.99 5.11
N GLY A 135 6.97 -39.90 3.83
CA GLY A 135 6.36 -40.68 2.78
C GLY A 135 4.93 -40.32 2.43
N LYS A 136 4.47 -39.14 2.84
CA LYS A 136 3.12 -38.67 2.54
C LYS A 136 2.97 -38.16 1.11
N TYR A 137 4.04 -37.83 0.46
CA TYR A 137 4.05 -37.46 -0.95
C TYR A 137 4.52 -38.65 -1.78
N THR A 138 3.59 -39.27 -2.47
CA THR A 138 3.88 -40.31 -3.43
C THR A 138 3.79 -39.76 -4.84
N GLY A 139 4.87 -39.58 -5.46
CA GLY A 139 4.87 -39.14 -6.84
C GLY A 139 5.89 -38.16 -7.17
#